data_b9de860998d79ebae624ccd72ed7d2cf
#
_entry.id   b9de860998d79ebae624ccd72ed7d2cf
#
_cell.length_a   1.000
_cell.length_b   1.000
_cell.length_c   1.000
_cell.angle_alpha   90.00
_cell.angle_beta   90.00
_cell.angle_gamma   90.00
#
_symmetry.space_group_name_H-M   'P 1'
#
loop_
_entity.id
_entity.type
_entity.pdbx_description
1 polymer ?
#
loop_
_entity_poly.entity_id
_entity_poly.type
_entity_poly.pdbx_seq_one_letter_code
_entity_poly.pdbx_strand_id
1 'polypeptide(L)'
;KSTVGRQLAKRIGARFVDSDAVLEERIGMPIRSFFEQHGEAAFRDREEAVIDELTRTDGEQRIIATGGGAVLRPANRAHLHDRTTVIYLRSSPEELYRRLRHDTQRPLLQVADPQAKLRELYEQRHPLYEEVAHYSVDTGRPSVASLVNMIMMQLEVAGLLPTAVQPSVLSPTRPG
;
A
#
# COMPACT_ATOMS: atom_id res chain seq x y z
N LYS A 1 -1.09 -3.46 -5.78
CA LYS A 1 -1.24 -2.62 -4.57
C LYS A 1 -2.27 -1.51 -4.79
N SER A 2 -2.11 -0.70 -5.82
CA SER A 2 -3.02 0.43 -6.07
C SER A 2 -4.45 -0.01 -6.33
N THR A 3 -4.67 -1.12 -7.04
CA THR A 3 -6.01 -1.67 -7.29
C THR A 3 -6.72 -2.08 -6.00
N VAL A 4 -6.00 -2.77 -5.11
CA VAL A 4 -6.53 -3.16 -3.79
C VAL A 4 -6.86 -1.92 -2.96
N GLY A 5 -5.96 -0.95 -2.93
CA GLY A 5 -6.14 0.30 -2.19
C GLY A 5 -7.34 1.10 -2.67
N ARG A 6 -7.54 1.22 -3.99
CA ARG A 6 -8.71 1.92 -4.57
C ARG A 6 -10.02 1.24 -4.20
N GLN A 7 -10.08 -0.08 -4.32
CA GLN A 7 -11.30 -0.82 -3.97
C GLN A 7 -11.59 -0.77 -2.48
N LEU A 8 -10.56 -0.87 -1.64
CA LEU A 8 -10.72 -0.73 -0.20
C LEU A 8 -11.25 0.67 0.16
N ALA A 9 -10.66 1.72 -0.39
CA ALA A 9 -11.09 3.10 -0.17
C ALA A 9 -12.55 3.31 -0.55
N LYS A 10 -12.97 2.78 -1.70
CA LYS A 10 -14.36 2.83 -2.14
C LYS A 10 -15.31 2.12 -1.17
N ARG A 11 -14.90 0.95 -0.65
CA ARG A 11 -15.71 0.13 0.28
C ARG A 11 -15.93 0.82 1.62
N ILE A 12 -14.93 1.55 2.14
CA ILE A 12 -15.01 2.21 3.45
C ILE A 12 -15.36 3.70 3.36
N GLY A 13 -15.53 4.24 2.15
CA GLY A 13 -15.84 5.65 1.96
C GLY A 13 -14.66 6.59 2.24
N ALA A 14 -13.42 6.11 2.09
CA ALA A 14 -12.20 6.89 2.29
C ALA A 14 -11.64 7.42 0.97
N ARG A 15 -10.81 8.45 1.07
CA ARG A 15 -10.04 8.96 -0.07
C ARG A 15 -8.87 8.01 -0.37
N PHE A 16 -8.65 7.75 -1.66
CA PHE A 16 -7.47 7.00 -2.13
C PHE A 16 -6.35 7.95 -2.55
N VAL A 17 -5.12 7.65 -2.11
CA VAL A 17 -3.91 8.40 -2.48
C VAL A 17 -2.82 7.41 -2.86
N ASP A 18 -2.22 7.61 -4.03
CA ASP A 18 -1.02 6.89 -4.47
C ASP A 18 0.19 7.79 -4.27
N SER A 19 1.13 7.40 -3.42
CA SER A 19 2.29 8.23 -3.10
C SER A 19 3.21 8.46 -4.30
N ASP A 20 3.31 7.48 -5.21
CA ASP A 20 4.12 7.64 -6.42
C ASP A 20 3.47 8.64 -7.39
N ALA A 21 2.15 8.65 -7.49
CA ALA A 21 1.43 9.65 -8.30
C ALA A 21 1.62 11.06 -7.74
N VAL A 22 1.57 11.24 -6.43
CA VAL A 22 1.85 12.52 -5.77
C VAL A 22 3.28 12.97 -6.04
N LEU A 23 4.25 12.04 -5.96
CA LEU A 23 5.65 12.32 -6.27
C LEU A 23 5.84 12.80 -7.71
N GLU A 24 5.29 12.09 -8.70
CA GLU A 24 5.39 12.47 -10.11
C GLU A 24 4.79 13.85 -10.39
N GLU A 25 3.66 14.16 -9.76
CA GLU A 25 3.05 15.49 -9.87
C GLU A 25 3.97 16.58 -9.33
N ARG A 26 4.60 16.36 -8.18
CA ARG A 26 5.48 17.37 -7.53
C ARG A 26 6.80 17.55 -8.21
N ILE A 27 7.41 16.47 -8.69
CA ILE A 27 8.69 16.54 -9.39
C ILE A 27 8.53 16.95 -10.86
N GLY A 28 7.32 16.91 -11.39
CA GLY A 28 7.00 17.34 -12.76
C GLY A 28 7.51 16.41 -13.86
N MET A 29 7.86 15.18 -13.53
CA MET A 29 8.35 14.18 -14.48
C MET A 29 8.09 12.75 -13.96
N PRO A 30 8.15 11.72 -14.83
CA PRO A 30 8.10 10.33 -14.38
C PRO A 30 9.23 10.00 -13.41
N ILE A 31 8.95 9.14 -12.43
CA ILE A 31 9.93 8.70 -11.43
C ILE A 31 11.20 8.17 -12.10
N ARG A 32 11.05 7.36 -13.13
CA ARG A 32 12.18 6.79 -13.90
C ARG A 32 13.10 7.90 -14.41
N SER A 33 12.54 8.96 -14.99
CA SER A 33 13.33 10.09 -15.50
C SER A 33 14.06 10.82 -14.39
N PHE A 34 13.43 11.00 -13.24
CA PHE A 34 14.05 11.62 -12.08
C PHE A 34 15.23 10.80 -11.55
N PHE A 35 15.09 9.46 -11.47
CA PHE A 35 16.21 8.58 -11.12
C PHE A 35 17.39 8.70 -12.07
N GLU A 36 17.12 8.72 -13.37
CA GLU A 36 18.18 8.84 -14.39
C GLU A 36 18.92 10.19 -14.31
N GLN A 37 18.22 11.27 -13.98
CA GLN A 37 18.79 12.61 -13.93
C GLN A 37 19.42 12.96 -12.59
N HIS A 38 18.86 12.52 -11.48
CA HIS A 38 19.22 12.98 -10.13
C HIS A 38 19.67 11.87 -9.20
N GLY A 39 19.47 10.60 -9.55
CA GLY A 39 19.85 9.43 -8.75
C GLY A 39 18.87 9.08 -7.65
N GLU A 40 19.15 7.96 -7.00
CA GLU A 40 18.26 7.37 -5.99
C GLU A 40 18.18 8.22 -4.72
N ALA A 41 19.28 8.72 -4.21
CA ALA A 41 19.30 9.49 -2.96
C ALA A 41 18.40 10.74 -3.05
N ALA A 42 18.47 11.48 -4.16
CA ALA A 42 17.59 12.63 -4.39
C ALA A 42 16.11 12.24 -4.48
N PHE A 43 15.81 11.11 -5.12
CA PHE A 43 14.45 10.59 -5.15
C PHE A 43 13.95 10.22 -3.75
N ARG A 44 14.75 9.54 -2.95
CA ARG A 44 14.39 9.16 -1.58
C ARG A 44 14.14 10.37 -0.68
N ASP A 45 14.85 11.48 -0.90
CA ASP A 45 14.58 12.73 -0.20
C ASP A 45 13.18 13.28 -0.52
N ARG A 46 12.78 13.22 -1.79
CA ARG A 46 11.44 13.62 -2.22
C ARG A 46 10.36 12.69 -1.69
N GLU A 47 10.60 11.40 -1.74
CA GLU A 47 9.69 10.39 -1.20
C GLU A 47 9.48 10.56 0.31
N GLU A 48 10.54 10.82 1.06
CA GLU A 48 10.46 11.05 2.50
C GLU A 48 9.58 12.26 2.84
N ALA A 49 9.72 13.36 2.11
CA ALA A 49 8.87 14.54 2.29
C ALA A 49 7.39 14.24 2.01
N VAL A 50 7.09 13.47 0.96
CA VAL A 50 5.72 13.08 0.61
C VAL A 50 5.13 12.13 1.65
N ILE A 51 5.87 11.13 2.10
CA ILE A 51 5.41 10.19 3.14
C ILE A 51 5.15 10.93 4.45
N ASP A 52 6.03 11.83 4.85
CA ASP A 52 5.81 12.65 6.05
C ASP A 52 4.49 13.43 5.95
N GLU A 53 4.24 14.08 4.84
CA GLU A 53 3.02 14.87 4.63
C GLU A 53 1.76 13.99 4.58
N LEU A 54 1.78 12.91 3.80
CA LEU A 54 0.61 12.05 3.62
C LEU A 54 0.21 11.29 4.90
N THR A 55 1.13 11.08 5.82
CA THR A 55 0.88 10.38 7.07
C THR A 55 0.50 11.30 8.23
N ARG A 56 0.49 12.62 8.03
CA ARG A 56 0.03 13.55 9.06
C ARG A 56 -1.45 13.38 9.34
N THR A 57 -1.80 13.38 10.60
CA THR A 57 -3.18 13.22 11.07
C THR A 57 -3.89 14.57 10.99
N ASP A 58 -4.77 14.71 10.03
CA ASP A 58 -5.60 15.91 9.82
C ASP A 58 -7.10 15.65 9.99
N GLY A 59 -7.45 14.45 10.48
CA GLY A 59 -8.84 14.01 10.66
C GLY A 59 -9.48 13.42 9.43
N GLU A 60 -8.85 13.47 8.27
CA GLU A 60 -9.36 12.84 7.06
C GLU A 60 -8.95 11.36 6.99
N GLN A 61 -9.93 10.49 6.77
CA GLN A 61 -9.66 9.07 6.53
C GLN A 61 -9.21 8.84 5.10
N ARG A 62 -8.03 8.27 4.93
CA ARG A 62 -7.47 7.98 3.60
C ARG A 62 -6.79 6.63 3.55
N ILE A 63 -6.79 6.04 2.37
CA ILE A 63 -6.02 4.86 2.02
C ILE A 63 -4.83 5.30 1.19
N ILE A 64 -3.62 5.02 1.66
CA ILE A 64 -2.38 5.40 0.99
C ILE A 64 -1.74 4.13 0.41
N ALA A 65 -1.54 4.09 -0.90
CA ALA A 65 -0.72 3.09 -1.55
C ALA A 65 0.68 3.66 -1.73
N THR A 66 1.70 2.94 -1.27
CA THR A 66 3.09 3.39 -1.35
C THR A 66 3.88 2.62 -2.41
N GLY A 67 4.94 3.23 -2.90
CA GLY A 67 5.98 2.53 -3.65
C GLY A 67 6.74 1.53 -2.77
N GLY A 68 7.29 0.49 -3.39
CA GLY A 68 7.97 -0.58 -2.67
C GLY A 68 9.21 -0.14 -1.88
N GLY A 69 9.86 0.93 -2.30
CA GLY A 69 11.04 1.49 -1.62
C GLY A 69 10.73 2.48 -0.49
N ALA A 70 9.46 2.75 -0.20
CA ALA A 70 9.06 3.68 0.86
C ALA A 70 9.57 3.26 2.25
N VAL A 71 9.81 1.97 2.46
CA VAL A 71 10.30 1.42 3.74
C VAL A 71 11.82 1.49 3.92
N LEU A 72 12.57 1.92 2.91
CA LEU A 72 14.03 1.90 2.97
C LEU A 72 14.60 2.90 3.98
N ARG A 73 13.97 4.04 4.18
CA ARG A 73 14.43 5.04 5.16
C ARG A 73 13.75 4.85 6.51
N PRO A 74 14.53 4.91 7.61
CA PRO A 74 13.99 4.78 8.96
C PRO A 74 12.91 5.81 9.30
N ALA A 75 13.04 7.05 8.84
CA ALA A 75 12.04 8.10 9.07
C ALA A 75 10.68 7.73 8.46
N ASN A 76 10.67 7.16 7.25
CA ASN A 76 9.43 6.70 6.62
C ASN A 76 8.81 5.55 7.40
N ARG A 77 9.62 4.58 7.86
CA ARG A 77 9.13 3.47 8.67
C ARG A 77 8.46 3.96 9.96
N ALA A 78 9.09 4.90 10.65
CA ALA A 78 8.52 5.48 11.86
C ALA A 78 7.19 6.20 11.59
N HIS A 79 7.12 7.05 10.57
CA HIS A 79 5.91 7.77 10.22
C HIS A 79 4.76 6.82 9.83
N LEU A 80 5.05 5.82 9.01
CA LEU A 80 4.06 4.83 8.58
C LEU A 80 3.53 4.03 9.78
N HIS A 81 4.41 3.49 10.60
CA HIS A 81 4.03 2.66 11.73
C HIS A 81 3.28 3.44 12.81
N ASP A 82 3.77 4.63 13.17
CA ASP A 82 3.24 5.38 14.31
C ASP A 82 1.99 6.18 13.97
N ARG A 83 1.81 6.59 12.71
CA ARG A 83 0.73 7.50 12.29
C ARG A 83 -0.38 6.82 11.50
N THR A 84 -0.17 5.60 11.01
CA THR A 84 -1.13 4.88 10.18
C THR A 84 -1.28 3.43 10.61
N THR A 85 -2.31 2.77 10.08
CA THR A 85 -2.42 1.32 10.14
C THR A 85 -1.85 0.74 8.86
N VAL A 86 -0.73 0.04 8.97
CA VAL A 86 0.00 -0.50 7.82
C VAL A 86 -0.44 -1.94 7.54
N ILE A 87 -0.84 -2.18 6.32
CA ILE A 87 -1.17 -3.51 5.80
C ILE A 87 -0.12 -3.90 4.77
N TYR A 88 0.59 -4.96 5.06
CA TYR A 88 1.57 -5.53 4.15
C TYR A 88 0.93 -6.60 3.25
N LEU A 89 0.89 -6.31 1.97
CA LEU A 89 0.46 -7.28 0.96
C LEU A 89 1.67 -8.12 0.55
N ARG A 90 1.80 -9.29 1.15
CA ARG A 90 2.96 -10.17 0.96
C ARG A 90 2.80 -11.04 -0.27
N SER A 91 3.77 -10.98 -1.17
CA SER A 91 3.89 -11.87 -2.33
C SER A 91 5.28 -12.47 -2.37
N SER A 92 5.41 -13.75 -2.75
CA SER A 92 6.71 -14.35 -2.97
C SER A 92 7.41 -13.76 -4.21
N PRO A 93 8.76 -13.85 -4.31
CA PRO A 93 9.47 -13.41 -5.51
C PRO A 93 8.97 -14.12 -6.79
N GLU A 94 8.62 -15.40 -6.68
CA GLU A 94 8.10 -16.20 -7.79
C GLU A 94 6.74 -15.69 -8.28
N GLU A 95 5.85 -15.33 -7.36
CA GLU A 95 4.55 -14.75 -7.69
C GLU A 95 4.70 -13.37 -8.34
N LEU A 96 5.58 -12.54 -7.80
CA LEU A 96 5.89 -11.24 -8.37
C LEU A 96 6.44 -11.36 -9.78
N TYR A 97 7.36 -12.30 -10.01
CA TYR A 97 7.90 -12.55 -11.34
C TYR A 97 6.82 -12.97 -12.33
N ARG A 98 5.95 -13.88 -11.95
CA ARG A 98 4.83 -14.31 -12.81
C ARG A 98 3.89 -13.18 -13.21
N ARG A 99 3.64 -12.25 -12.31
CA ARG A 99 2.79 -11.07 -12.57
C ARG A 99 3.47 -10.03 -13.45
N LEU A 100 4.77 -9.85 -13.30
CA LEU A 100 5.52 -8.73 -13.87
C LEU A 100 6.38 -9.11 -15.07
N ARG A 101 6.50 -10.38 -15.42
CA ARG A 101 7.40 -10.87 -16.49
C ARG A 101 7.16 -10.24 -17.86
N HIS A 102 5.98 -9.72 -18.11
CA HIS A 102 5.61 -9.04 -19.36
C HIS A 102 5.55 -7.51 -19.23
N ASP A 103 5.87 -6.96 -18.06
CA ASP A 103 5.84 -5.53 -17.80
C ASP A 103 7.17 -4.89 -18.22
N THR A 104 7.14 -4.09 -19.29
CA THR A 104 8.32 -3.37 -19.81
C THR A 104 8.53 -2.01 -19.17
N GLN A 105 7.59 -1.55 -18.34
CA GLN A 105 7.63 -0.21 -17.74
C GLN A 105 8.39 -0.15 -16.42
N ARG A 106 8.79 -1.30 -15.87
CA ARG A 106 9.49 -1.37 -14.57
C ARG A 106 11.00 -1.49 -14.77
N PRO A 107 11.78 -0.45 -14.40
CA PRO A 107 13.25 -0.48 -14.60
C PRO A 107 13.96 -1.65 -13.91
N LEU A 108 13.45 -2.09 -12.76
CA LEU A 108 14.01 -3.20 -11.98
C LEU A 108 13.94 -4.55 -12.68
N LEU A 109 13.07 -4.70 -13.69
CA LEU A 109 12.94 -5.91 -14.49
C LEU A 109 13.76 -5.86 -15.80
N GLN A 110 14.38 -4.71 -16.11
CA GLN A 110 15.24 -4.51 -17.28
C GLN A 110 16.69 -4.92 -16.95
N VAL A 111 16.86 -6.15 -16.43
CA VAL A 111 18.15 -6.73 -16.03
C VAL A 111 18.31 -8.12 -16.60
N ALA A 112 19.54 -8.66 -16.61
CA ALA A 112 19.84 -9.96 -17.20
C ALA A 112 19.11 -11.13 -16.52
N ASP A 113 18.92 -11.07 -15.20
CA ASP A 113 18.20 -12.07 -14.41
C ASP A 113 17.16 -11.41 -13.51
N PRO A 114 15.92 -11.18 -14.02
CA PRO A 114 14.86 -10.55 -13.24
C PRO A 114 14.43 -11.34 -12.01
N GLN A 115 14.48 -12.67 -12.04
CA GLN A 115 14.13 -13.52 -10.91
C GLN A 115 15.10 -13.36 -9.75
N ALA A 116 16.41 -13.36 -10.04
CA ALA A 116 17.44 -13.13 -9.03
C ALA A 116 17.31 -11.72 -8.43
N LYS A 117 17.02 -10.72 -9.26
CA LYS A 117 16.78 -9.35 -8.79
C LYS A 117 15.58 -9.25 -7.87
N LEU A 118 14.49 -9.90 -8.18
CA LEU A 118 13.29 -9.93 -7.33
C LEU A 118 13.56 -10.62 -5.99
N ARG A 119 14.32 -11.72 -5.97
CA ARG A 119 14.72 -12.38 -4.72
C ARG A 119 15.61 -11.49 -3.86
N GLU A 120 16.60 -10.84 -4.46
CA GLU A 120 17.46 -9.89 -3.78
C GLU A 120 16.66 -8.76 -3.13
N LEU A 121 15.74 -8.15 -3.89
CA LEU A 121 14.86 -7.10 -3.37
C LEU A 121 13.94 -7.63 -2.26
N TYR A 122 13.41 -8.83 -2.38
CA TYR A 122 12.59 -9.45 -1.36
C TYR A 122 13.38 -9.66 -0.06
N GLU A 123 14.57 -10.25 -0.14
CA GLU A 123 15.43 -10.48 1.02
C GLU A 123 15.83 -9.17 1.71
N GLN A 124 16.08 -8.12 0.95
CA GLN A 124 16.43 -6.81 1.47
C GLN A 124 15.24 -6.10 2.13
N ARG A 125 14.05 -6.17 1.51
CA ARG A 125 12.89 -5.34 1.87
C ARG A 125 11.88 -6.04 2.76
N HIS A 126 11.73 -7.35 2.63
CA HIS A 126 10.74 -8.11 3.41
C HIS A 126 10.85 -7.89 4.93
N PRO A 127 12.04 -7.93 5.55
CA PRO A 127 12.16 -7.63 6.98
C PRO A 127 11.69 -6.21 7.34
N LEU A 128 11.90 -5.24 6.44
CA LEU A 128 11.47 -3.86 6.64
C LEU A 128 9.94 -3.71 6.52
N TYR A 129 9.33 -4.44 5.60
CA TYR A 129 7.86 -4.48 5.51
C TYR A 129 7.24 -5.10 6.76
N GLU A 130 7.82 -6.19 7.27
CA GLU A 130 7.33 -6.83 8.50
C GLU A 130 7.50 -5.93 9.73
N GLU A 131 8.61 -5.21 9.82
CA GLU A 131 8.85 -4.24 10.89
C GLU A 131 7.76 -3.15 10.95
N VAL A 132 7.34 -2.65 9.80
CA VAL A 132 6.37 -1.55 9.69
C VAL A 132 4.93 -2.03 9.78
N ALA A 133 4.65 -3.26 9.36
CA ALA A 133 3.30 -3.79 9.22
C ALA A 133 2.59 -3.99 10.57
N HIS A 134 1.34 -3.56 10.64
CA HIS A 134 0.41 -3.96 11.70
C HIS A 134 -0.29 -5.28 11.35
N TYR A 135 -0.58 -5.48 10.06
CA TYR A 135 -1.19 -6.70 9.53
C TYR A 135 -0.50 -7.12 8.24
N SER A 136 -0.38 -8.42 8.02
CA SER A 136 0.12 -8.99 6.78
C SER A 136 -0.94 -9.87 6.13
N VAL A 137 -1.13 -9.70 4.83
CA VAL A 137 -2.08 -10.46 4.03
C VAL A 137 -1.32 -11.11 2.87
N ASP A 138 -1.46 -12.42 2.74
CA ASP A 138 -0.86 -13.16 1.64
C ASP A 138 -1.66 -12.96 0.34
N THR A 139 -0.98 -12.58 -0.72
CA THR A 139 -1.59 -12.25 -2.02
C THR A 139 -1.55 -13.40 -3.02
N GLY A 140 -1.13 -14.61 -2.62
CA GLY A 140 -0.81 -15.73 -3.51
C GLY A 140 -1.85 -16.06 -4.56
N ARG A 141 -3.06 -16.41 -4.17
CA ARG A 141 -4.11 -16.82 -5.08
C ARG A 141 -5.42 -16.03 -5.03
N PRO A 142 -5.76 -15.28 -3.99
CA PRO A 142 -7.05 -14.60 -3.92
C PRO A 142 -7.19 -13.53 -5.01
N SER A 143 -8.42 -13.35 -5.48
CA SER A 143 -8.78 -12.21 -6.32
C SER A 143 -8.63 -10.89 -5.53
N VAL A 144 -8.61 -9.77 -6.24
CA VAL A 144 -8.59 -8.44 -5.59
C VAL A 144 -9.79 -8.30 -4.63
N ALA A 145 -10.97 -8.76 -5.00
CA ALA A 145 -12.15 -8.71 -4.14
C ALA A 145 -11.96 -9.51 -2.86
N SER A 146 -11.36 -10.72 -2.94
CA SER A 146 -11.05 -11.54 -1.76
C SER A 146 -10.05 -10.86 -0.84
N LEU A 147 -9.01 -10.24 -1.39
CA LEU A 147 -8.02 -9.49 -0.61
C LEU A 147 -8.65 -8.31 0.12
N VAL A 148 -9.50 -7.55 -0.55
CA VAL A 148 -10.24 -6.44 0.07
C VAL A 148 -11.12 -6.93 1.19
N ASN A 149 -11.85 -8.03 1.01
CA ASN A 149 -12.67 -8.63 2.05
C ASN A 149 -11.85 -9.07 3.27
N MET A 150 -10.71 -9.72 3.05
CA MET A 150 -9.80 -10.12 4.13
C MET A 150 -9.28 -8.92 4.92
N ILE A 151 -8.89 -7.86 4.23
CA ILE A 151 -8.44 -6.62 4.87
C ILE A 151 -9.57 -5.99 5.69
N MET A 152 -10.76 -5.91 5.13
CA MET A 152 -11.92 -5.36 5.84
C MET A 152 -12.24 -6.15 7.11
N MET A 153 -12.21 -7.47 7.06
CA MET A 153 -12.41 -8.31 8.24
C MET A 153 -11.38 -8.04 9.32
N GLN A 154 -10.11 -7.90 8.95
CA GLN A 154 -9.03 -7.56 9.88
C GLN A 154 -9.26 -6.20 10.55
N LEU A 155 -9.64 -5.19 9.77
CA LEU A 155 -9.91 -3.85 10.27
C LEU A 155 -11.14 -3.79 11.18
N GLU A 156 -12.19 -4.54 10.87
CA GLU A 156 -13.39 -4.66 11.70
C GLU A 156 -13.07 -5.31 13.05
N VAL A 157 -12.34 -6.44 13.04
CA VAL A 157 -11.93 -7.15 14.25
C VAL A 157 -11.03 -6.25 15.12
N ALA A 158 -10.19 -5.43 14.51
CA ALA A 158 -9.34 -4.47 15.20
C ALA A 158 -10.09 -3.23 15.72
N GLY A 159 -11.37 -3.08 15.41
CA GLY A 159 -12.17 -1.92 15.82
C GLY A 159 -11.84 -0.64 15.06
N LEU A 160 -11.20 -0.74 13.90
CA LEU A 160 -10.77 0.40 13.07
C LEU A 160 -11.82 0.84 12.05
N LEU A 161 -12.86 0.02 11.84
CA LEU A 161 -14.01 0.36 11.02
C LEU A 161 -15.25 0.36 11.87
N PRO A 162 -16.25 1.25 11.60
CA PRO A 162 -17.53 1.19 12.28
C PRO A 162 -18.18 -0.16 11.99
N THR A 163 -18.61 -0.84 13.05
CA THR A 163 -19.42 -2.05 12.93
C THR A 163 -20.66 -1.67 12.12
N ALA A 164 -20.99 -2.42 11.08
CA ALA A 164 -22.22 -2.20 10.33
C ALA A 164 -23.39 -2.21 11.31
N VAL A 165 -24.07 -1.09 11.45
CA VAL A 165 -25.27 -1.00 12.26
C VAL A 165 -26.27 -1.97 11.65
N GLN A 166 -26.56 -3.07 12.35
CA GLN A 166 -27.65 -3.93 11.95
C GLN A 166 -28.92 -3.06 11.84
N PRO A 167 -29.65 -3.12 10.73
CA PRO A 167 -30.90 -2.39 10.66
C PRO A 167 -31.76 -2.83 11.85
N SER A 168 -32.14 -1.87 12.68
CA SER A 168 -33.05 -2.10 13.78
C SER A 168 -34.28 -2.81 13.21
N VAL A 169 -34.52 -4.03 13.65
CA VAL A 169 -35.74 -4.74 13.35
C VAL A 169 -36.84 -3.91 14.01
N LEU A 170 -37.56 -3.14 13.22
CA LEU A 170 -38.75 -2.46 13.66
C LEU A 170 -39.71 -3.56 14.16
N SER A 171 -39.87 -3.60 15.47
CA SER A 171 -40.89 -4.45 16.09
C SER A 171 -42.25 -4.10 15.46
N PRO A 172 -43.04 -5.10 15.02
CA PRO A 172 -44.35 -4.80 14.49
C PRO A 172 -45.20 -4.25 15.62
N THR A 173 -45.66 -3.03 15.47
CA THR A 173 -46.72 -2.42 16.28
C THR A 173 -47.92 -3.33 16.24
N ARG A 174 -48.31 -3.90 17.39
CA ARG A 174 -49.61 -4.58 17.55
C ARG A 174 -50.75 -3.55 17.33
N PRO A 175 -51.68 -3.80 16.49
CA PRO A 175 -52.92 -3.01 16.49
C PRO A 175 -53.74 -3.37 17.74
N GLY A 176 -54.11 -2.35 18.49
CA GLY A 176 -55.06 -2.42 19.57
C GLY A 176 -56.49 -2.37 19.05
#